data_6525540557d1ff50e55cf00ba1b2cab5
#
_entry.id   6525540557d1ff50e55cf00ba1b2cab5
#
_cell.length_a   1.000
_cell.length_b   1.000
_cell.length_c   1.000
_cell.angle_alpha   90.00
_cell.angle_beta   90.00
_cell.angle_gamma   90.00
#
_symmetry.space_group_name_H-M   'P 1'
#
loop_
_entity.id
_entity.type
_entity.pdbx_description
1 polymer ?
#
loop_
_entity_poly.entity_id
_entity_poly.type
_entity_poly.pdbx_seq_one_letter_code
_entity_poly.pdbx_strand_id
1 'polypeptide(L)'
;PAGSITKKTVNGKEYFYHRWTEDKKRKEKYIPVDELENFHAQIEQRKKLDQDLKALKKQLPKTRSMDASMFTTNVRTGETLRSFAKSVRSYRRRECFQQLYDYIYGDPQDKVFILYGLRRTGKTTMIRQIFAEMRDTELAKAAFIQITAKDTLTDVNRDLKILETHGFRYVFLDEVTLMEDFIEGAALFS
;
A
#
# COMPACT_ATOMS: atom_id res chain seq x y z
N PRO A 1 -1.03 -22.84 -15.68
CA PRO A 1 -2.18 -23.21 -14.87
C PRO A 1 -1.81 -23.43 -13.39
N ALA A 2 -2.78 -23.21 -12.46
CA ALA A 2 -2.63 -23.50 -11.04
C ALA A 2 -2.88 -24.99 -10.80
N GLY A 3 -2.19 -25.60 -9.82
CA GLY A 3 -2.49 -26.98 -9.44
C GLY A 3 -1.37 -27.96 -9.75
N SER A 4 -1.72 -29.24 -9.83
CA SER A 4 -0.77 -30.35 -10.05
C SER A 4 -1.33 -31.35 -11.06
N ILE A 5 -0.43 -32.13 -11.67
CA ILE A 5 -0.82 -33.25 -12.52
C ILE A 5 -0.87 -34.51 -11.66
N THR A 6 -1.93 -35.29 -11.80
CA THR A 6 -2.11 -36.55 -11.14
C THR A 6 -2.31 -37.66 -12.16
N LYS A 7 -1.63 -38.78 -12.01
CA LYS A 7 -1.74 -39.97 -12.83
C LYS A 7 -2.75 -40.93 -12.21
N LYS A 8 -3.66 -41.50 -13.03
CA LYS A 8 -4.57 -42.60 -12.66
C LYS A 8 -4.36 -43.73 -13.66
N THR A 9 -4.32 -44.95 -13.16
CA THR A 9 -4.23 -46.15 -14.00
C THR A 9 -5.60 -46.88 -13.97
N VAL A 10 -6.20 -47.09 -15.15
CA VAL A 10 -7.46 -47.80 -15.30
C VAL A 10 -7.27 -48.85 -16.40
N ASN A 11 -7.55 -50.13 -16.10
CA ASN A 11 -7.39 -51.26 -17.01
C ASN A 11 -6.02 -51.33 -17.71
N GLY A 12 -4.93 -51.04 -16.96
CA GLY A 12 -3.55 -51.06 -17.48
C GLY A 12 -3.19 -49.84 -18.33
N LYS A 13 -4.09 -48.90 -18.58
CA LYS A 13 -3.82 -47.64 -19.30
C LYS A 13 -3.68 -46.48 -18.33
N GLU A 14 -2.77 -45.59 -18.64
CA GLU A 14 -2.46 -44.41 -17.81
C GLU A 14 -3.23 -43.19 -18.32
N TYR A 15 -3.84 -42.46 -17.39
CA TYR A 15 -4.58 -41.23 -17.65
C TYR A 15 -4.05 -40.10 -16.76
N PHE A 16 -3.88 -38.93 -17.32
CA PHE A 16 -3.34 -37.77 -16.63
C PHE A 16 -4.44 -36.74 -16.42
N TYR A 17 -4.48 -36.17 -15.21
CA TYR A 17 -5.46 -35.18 -14.82
C TYR A 17 -4.79 -33.97 -14.21
N HIS A 18 -5.15 -32.78 -14.67
CA HIS A 18 -4.83 -31.53 -14.01
C HIS A 18 -5.81 -31.33 -12.84
N ARG A 19 -5.27 -31.14 -11.63
CA ARG A 19 -6.05 -30.86 -10.44
C ARG A 19 -5.74 -29.48 -9.90
N TRP A 20 -6.78 -28.72 -9.59
CA TRP A 20 -6.65 -27.41 -8.94
C TRP A 20 -7.78 -27.18 -7.94
N THR A 21 -7.64 -26.13 -7.11
CA THR A 21 -8.68 -25.69 -6.18
C THR A 21 -9.19 -24.32 -6.63
N GLU A 22 -10.49 -24.20 -6.79
CA GLU A 22 -11.17 -22.95 -7.13
C GLU A 22 -12.40 -22.82 -6.22
N ASP A 23 -12.59 -21.66 -5.59
CA ASP A 23 -13.66 -21.39 -4.62
C ASP A 23 -13.77 -22.44 -3.50
N LYS A 24 -12.63 -22.88 -2.96
CA LYS A 24 -12.52 -23.95 -1.96
C LYS A 24 -13.01 -25.34 -2.43
N LYS A 25 -13.33 -25.50 -3.71
CA LYS A 25 -13.71 -26.78 -4.32
C LYS A 25 -12.54 -27.33 -5.15
N ARG A 26 -12.31 -28.64 -5.04
CA ARG A 26 -11.33 -29.34 -5.88
C ARG A 26 -11.95 -29.61 -7.24
N LYS A 27 -11.24 -29.23 -8.31
CA LYS A 27 -11.58 -29.51 -9.69
C LYS A 27 -10.51 -30.36 -10.34
N GLU A 28 -10.89 -31.21 -11.27
CA GLU A 28 -9.96 -31.97 -12.09
C GLU A 28 -10.40 -31.98 -13.56
N LYS A 29 -9.44 -31.97 -14.48
CA LYS A 29 -9.64 -32.04 -15.92
C LYS A 29 -8.68 -33.04 -16.53
N TYR A 30 -9.14 -33.90 -17.41
CA TYR A 30 -8.30 -34.83 -18.18
C TYR A 30 -7.33 -34.04 -19.08
N ILE A 31 -6.08 -34.53 -19.19
CA ILE A 31 -5.06 -34.00 -20.08
C ILE A 31 -4.73 -35.10 -21.12
N PRO A 32 -4.88 -34.82 -22.42
CA PRO A 32 -4.38 -35.71 -23.48
C PRO A 32 -2.87 -35.91 -23.36
N VAL A 33 -2.37 -37.08 -23.78
CA VAL A 33 -0.95 -37.44 -23.64
C VAL A 33 -0.04 -36.49 -24.49
N ASP A 34 -0.55 -36.06 -25.62
CA ASP A 34 0.10 -35.11 -26.53
C ASP A 34 0.25 -33.69 -25.94
N GLU A 35 -0.62 -33.31 -25.01
CA GLU A 35 -0.55 -32.01 -24.31
C GLU A 35 0.22 -32.09 -22.97
N LEU A 36 0.57 -33.27 -22.51
CA LEU A 36 1.11 -33.50 -21.17
C LEU A 36 2.43 -32.74 -20.93
N GLU A 37 3.36 -32.79 -21.89
CA GLU A 37 4.65 -32.10 -21.78
C GLU A 37 4.48 -30.58 -21.70
N ASN A 38 3.59 -30.03 -22.52
CA ASN A 38 3.30 -28.60 -22.50
C ASN A 38 2.68 -28.17 -21.15
N PHE A 39 1.77 -28.97 -20.60
CA PHE A 39 1.16 -28.74 -19.31
C PHE A 39 2.20 -28.81 -18.17
N HIS A 40 3.12 -29.77 -18.23
CA HIS A 40 4.24 -29.87 -17.28
C HIS A 40 5.11 -28.61 -17.33
N ALA A 41 5.54 -28.19 -18.53
CA ALA A 41 6.36 -27.01 -18.70
C ALA A 41 5.69 -25.74 -18.16
N GLN A 42 4.38 -25.56 -18.40
CA GLN A 42 3.65 -24.41 -17.89
C GLN A 42 3.53 -24.40 -16.35
N ILE A 43 3.34 -25.56 -15.72
CA ILE A 43 3.29 -25.68 -14.26
C ILE A 43 4.66 -25.36 -13.64
N GLU A 44 5.75 -25.89 -14.22
CA GLU A 44 7.10 -25.62 -13.74
C GLU A 44 7.51 -24.15 -13.92
N GLN A 45 7.17 -23.54 -15.06
CA GLN A 45 7.39 -22.11 -15.28
C GLN A 45 6.65 -21.25 -14.24
N ARG A 46 5.42 -21.59 -13.94
CA ARG A 46 4.65 -20.89 -12.90
C ARG A 46 5.28 -21.06 -11.52
N LYS A 47 5.68 -22.27 -11.12
CA LYS A 47 6.36 -22.51 -9.85
C LYS A 47 7.63 -21.67 -9.72
N LYS A 48 8.42 -21.59 -10.80
CA LYS A 48 9.61 -20.76 -10.86
C LYS A 48 9.27 -19.27 -10.67
N LEU A 49 8.28 -18.77 -11.41
CA LEU A 49 7.80 -17.39 -11.27
C LEU A 49 7.27 -17.10 -9.86
N ASP A 50 6.56 -18.03 -9.23
CA ASP A 50 6.07 -17.88 -7.85
C ASP A 50 7.24 -17.86 -6.83
N GLN A 51 8.30 -18.65 -7.09
CA GLN A 51 9.52 -18.62 -6.27
C GLN A 51 10.29 -17.31 -6.45
N ASP A 52 10.45 -16.83 -7.68
CA ASP A 52 11.11 -15.56 -7.99
C ASP A 52 10.35 -14.38 -7.38
N LEU A 53 9.02 -14.40 -7.46
CA LEU A 53 8.14 -13.42 -6.79
C LEU A 53 8.30 -13.42 -5.27
N LYS A 54 8.41 -14.61 -4.66
CA LYS A 54 8.65 -14.72 -3.21
C LYS A 54 10.05 -14.21 -2.84
N ALA A 55 11.06 -14.49 -3.65
CA ALA A 55 12.42 -14.02 -3.45
C ALA A 55 12.50 -12.48 -3.58
N LEU A 56 11.90 -11.92 -4.63
CA LEU A 56 11.81 -10.47 -4.85
C LEU A 56 11.03 -9.77 -3.71
N LYS A 57 9.91 -10.35 -3.26
CA LYS A 57 9.17 -9.81 -2.10
C LYS A 57 9.98 -9.85 -0.80
N LYS A 58 10.92 -10.77 -0.68
CA LYS A 58 11.83 -10.88 0.49
C LYS A 58 12.96 -9.85 0.43
N GLN A 59 13.35 -9.44 -0.79
CA GLN A 59 14.37 -8.41 -1.04
C GLN A 59 13.80 -6.99 -1.03
N LEU A 60 12.48 -6.83 -1.25
CA LEU A 60 11.82 -5.55 -1.07
C LEU A 60 12.00 -5.10 0.39
N PRO A 61 12.49 -3.86 0.61
CA PRO A 61 12.59 -3.34 1.96
C PRO A 61 11.19 -3.43 2.59
N LYS A 62 11.08 -4.23 3.65
CA LYS A 62 9.85 -4.24 4.45
C LYS A 62 9.59 -2.79 4.83
N THR A 63 8.40 -2.31 4.54
CA THR A 63 7.95 -0.96 4.92
C THR A 63 7.99 -0.88 6.45
N ARG A 64 9.19 -0.64 6.99
CA ARG A 64 9.43 -0.65 8.44
C ARG A 64 8.86 0.64 8.98
N SER A 65 7.91 0.56 9.89
CA SER A 65 7.47 1.71 10.65
C SER A 65 8.63 2.24 11.49
N MET A 66 8.78 3.54 11.55
CA MET A 66 9.67 4.16 12.54
C MET A 66 9.09 3.96 13.95
N ASP A 67 9.96 3.96 14.93
CA ASP A 67 9.52 3.89 16.32
C ASP A 67 8.74 5.18 16.67
N ALA A 68 7.53 5.01 17.15
CA ALA A 68 6.65 6.13 17.53
C ALA A 68 7.25 7.00 18.64
N SER A 69 8.14 6.44 19.47
CA SER A 69 8.82 7.17 20.54
C SER A 69 9.82 8.24 20.05
N MET A 70 10.18 8.20 18.76
CA MET A 70 11.04 9.22 18.16
C MET A 70 10.32 10.55 17.93
N PHE A 71 8.99 10.52 17.89
CA PHE A 71 8.16 11.66 17.54
C PHE A 71 7.45 12.24 18.77
N THR A 72 7.22 13.54 18.73
CA THR A 72 6.46 14.26 19.75
C THR A 72 4.96 14.21 19.44
N THR A 73 4.61 14.27 18.15
CA THR A 73 3.22 14.22 17.68
C THR A 73 2.79 12.79 17.29
N ASN A 74 1.54 12.61 16.91
CA ASN A 74 1.03 11.30 16.48
C ASN A 74 1.41 11.01 15.02
N VAL A 75 2.62 10.53 14.82
CA VAL A 75 3.17 10.17 13.49
C VAL A 75 2.94 8.71 13.18
N ARG A 76 2.45 8.42 11.97
CA ARG A 76 2.31 7.08 11.41
C ARG A 76 3.18 6.93 10.17
N THR A 77 3.93 5.84 10.10
CA THR A 77 4.81 5.48 8.98
C THR A 77 4.68 3.99 8.62
N GLY A 78 5.10 3.59 7.44
CA GLY A 78 5.23 2.19 7.08
C GLY A 78 3.96 1.34 7.26
N GLU A 79 4.04 0.25 8.02
CA GLU A 79 2.92 -0.68 8.24
C GLU A 79 1.74 -0.03 8.98
N THR A 80 1.97 0.97 9.81
CA THR A 80 0.89 1.70 10.49
C THR A 80 0.04 2.49 9.49
N LEU A 81 0.65 3.06 8.43
CA LEU A 81 -0.08 3.69 7.32
C LEU A 81 -0.88 2.67 6.50
N ARG A 82 -0.28 1.51 6.22
CA ARG A 82 -0.95 0.43 5.49
C ARG A 82 -2.20 -0.05 6.24
N SER A 83 -2.07 -0.26 7.54
CA SER A 83 -3.19 -0.64 8.40
C SER A 83 -4.27 0.45 8.46
N PHE A 84 -3.85 1.71 8.56
CA PHE A 84 -4.73 2.88 8.56
C PHE A 84 -5.52 3.03 7.25
N ALA A 85 -4.92 2.68 6.11
CA ALA A 85 -5.53 2.74 4.78
C ALA A 85 -6.47 1.56 4.46
N LYS A 86 -6.38 0.45 5.20
CA LYS A 86 -7.04 -0.81 4.83
C LYS A 86 -8.56 -0.71 4.69
N SER A 87 -9.21 0.02 5.59
CA SER A 87 -10.68 0.06 5.69
C SER A 87 -11.37 0.97 4.65
N VAL A 88 -10.61 1.79 3.90
CA VAL A 88 -11.20 2.78 2.97
C VAL A 88 -11.14 2.37 1.50
N ARG A 89 -10.57 1.23 1.17
CA ARG A 89 -10.40 0.75 -0.22
C ARG A 89 -11.73 0.60 -0.99
N SER A 90 -12.80 0.28 -0.27
CA SER A 90 -14.14 0.08 -0.87
C SER A 90 -14.97 1.37 -0.93
N TYR A 91 -14.48 2.47 -0.37
CA TYR A 91 -15.24 3.71 -0.31
C TYR A 91 -15.19 4.42 -1.68
N ARG A 92 -16.33 5.02 -2.08
CA ARG A 92 -16.39 5.83 -3.30
C ARG A 92 -15.43 7.00 -3.20
N ARG A 93 -14.63 7.21 -4.25
CA ARG A 93 -13.76 8.38 -4.39
C ARG A 93 -14.57 9.64 -4.62
N ARG A 94 -14.10 10.74 -4.06
CA ARG A 94 -14.65 12.07 -4.34
C ARG A 94 -14.06 12.63 -5.64
N GLU A 95 -14.74 13.58 -6.24
CA GLU A 95 -14.27 14.23 -7.48
C GLU A 95 -12.89 14.88 -7.32
N CYS A 96 -12.64 15.52 -6.17
CA CYS A 96 -11.35 16.15 -5.86
C CYS A 96 -10.21 15.16 -5.57
N PHE A 97 -10.47 13.84 -5.52
CA PHE A 97 -9.43 12.83 -5.33
C PHE A 97 -8.39 12.89 -6.44
N GLN A 98 -8.81 13.09 -7.68
CA GLN A 98 -7.90 13.14 -8.82
C GLN A 98 -6.91 14.29 -8.70
N GLN A 99 -7.34 15.45 -8.23
CA GLN A 99 -6.46 16.61 -8.03
C GLN A 99 -5.34 16.32 -7.01
N LEU A 100 -5.68 15.65 -5.90
CA LEU A 100 -4.71 15.21 -4.90
C LEU A 100 -3.75 14.16 -5.48
N TYR A 101 -4.27 13.22 -6.25
CA TYR A 101 -3.50 12.18 -6.90
C TYR A 101 -2.49 12.79 -7.90
N ASP A 102 -2.95 13.70 -8.76
CA ASP A 102 -2.12 14.38 -9.76
C ASP A 102 -1.04 15.24 -9.10
N TYR A 103 -1.34 15.88 -7.97
CA TYR A 103 -0.34 16.62 -7.18
C TYR A 103 0.77 15.70 -6.64
N ILE A 104 0.43 14.51 -6.17
CA ILE A 104 1.40 13.57 -5.57
C ILE A 104 2.27 12.90 -6.63
N TYR A 105 1.68 12.55 -7.78
CA TYR A 105 2.33 11.76 -8.83
C TYR A 105 2.71 12.56 -10.09
N GLY A 106 2.30 13.80 -10.17
CA GLY A 106 2.67 14.73 -11.24
C GLY A 106 4.08 15.28 -11.09
N ASP A 107 4.34 16.36 -11.81
CA ASP A 107 5.63 17.04 -11.75
C ASP A 107 5.89 17.60 -10.33
N PRO A 108 7.13 17.50 -9.82
CA PRO A 108 7.48 18.06 -8.53
C PRO A 108 7.16 19.55 -8.46
N GLN A 109 6.40 19.93 -7.46
CA GLN A 109 6.07 21.33 -7.21
C GLN A 109 6.59 21.73 -5.82
N ASP A 110 7.21 22.91 -5.73
CA ASP A 110 7.61 23.52 -4.46
C ASP A 110 6.40 24.18 -3.78
N LYS A 111 5.30 23.47 -3.70
CA LYS A 111 4.03 23.96 -3.14
C LYS A 111 3.41 22.94 -2.23
N VAL A 112 2.68 23.44 -1.23
CA VAL A 112 1.87 22.61 -0.33
C VAL A 112 0.47 22.45 -0.92
N PHE A 113 -0.04 21.21 -0.98
CA PHE A 113 -1.43 20.95 -1.33
C PHE A 113 -2.33 21.12 -0.09
N ILE A 114 -3.22 22.10 -0.12
CA ILE A 114 -4.13 22.38 0.98
C ILE A 114 -5.49 21.77 0.69
N LEU A 115 -5.89 20.80 1.52
CA LEU A 115 -7.20 20.17 1.48
C LEU A 115 -8.11 20.79 2.55
N TYR A 116 -9.00 21.68 2.14
CA TYR A 116 -9.92 22.38 3.04
C TYR A 116 -11.38 21.91 2.88
N GLY A 117 -12.20 22.22 3.86
CA GLY A 117 -13.63 21.90 3.87
C GLY A 117 -14.16 21.55 5.26
N LEU A 118 -15.48 21.43 5.38
CA LEU A 118 -16.17 21.17 6.64
C LEU A 118 -15.70 19.87 7.31
N ARG A 119 -15.90 19.76 8.61
CA ARG A 119 -15.67 18.51 9.34
C ARG A 119 -16.55 17.39 8.78
N ARG A 120 -16.04 16.15 8.85
CA ARG A 120 -16.74 14.93 8.37
C ARG A 120 -17.02 14.90 6.86
N THR A 121 -16.41 15.76 6.05
CA THR A 121 -16.54 15.71 4.59
C THR A 121 -15.64 14.68 3.92
N GLY A 122 -14.87 13.90 4.67
CA GLY A 122 -14.07 12.80 4.13
C GLY A 122 -12.65 13.18 3.71
N LYS A 123 -12.10 14.30 4.18
CA LYS A 123 -10.69 14.71 3.91
C LYS A 123 -9.70 13.62 4.32
N THR A 124 -9.74 13.19 5.57
CA THR A 124 -8.90 12.11 6.08
C THR A 124 -9.12 10.78 5.32
N THR A 125 -10.37 10.51 4.92
CA THR A 125 -10.70 9.32 4.11
C THR A 125 -9.98 9.37 2.76
N MET A 126 -9.93 10.53 2.12
CA MET A 126 -9.24 10.72 0.83
C MET A 126 -7.72 10.54 0.96
N ILE A 127 -7.11 11.08 2.01
CA ILE A 127 -5.68 10.84 2.32
C ILE A 127 -5.43 9.34 2.51
N ARG A 128 -6.29 8.64 3.25
CA ARG A 128 -6.18 7.19 3.44
C ARG A 128 -6.36 6.40 2.14
N GLN A 129 -7.19 6.86 1.21
CA GLN A 129 -7.31 6.26 -0.12
C GLN A 129 -6.02 6.42 -0.93
N ILE A 130 -5.32 7.56 -0.83
CA ILE A 130 -3.99 7.74 -1.42
C ILE A 130 -3.01 6.69 -0.86
N PHE A 131 -2.92 6.52 0.46
CA PHE A 131 -2.05 5.48 1.04
C PHE A 131 -2.41 4.07 0.58
N ALA A 132 -3.69 3.79 0.34
CA ALA A 132 -4.14 2.50 -0.17
C ALA A 132 -3.66 2.21 -1.60
N GLU A 133 -3.32 3.24 -2.37
CA GLU A 133 -2.86 3.16 -3.76
C GLU A 133 -1.33 3.28 -3.89
N MET A 134 -0.66 3.86 -2.90
CA MET A 134 0.79 3.96 -2.90
C MET A 134 1.45 2.59 -2.99
N ARG A 135 2.45 2.48 -3.87
CA ARG A 135 3.33 1.32 -3.94
C ARG A 135 4.13 1.20 -2.64
N ASP A 136 4.62 0.01 -2.33
CA ASP A 136 5.38 -0.25 -1.10
C ASP A 136 6.61 0.66 -0.96
N THR A 137 7.28 0.97 -2.06
CA THR A 137 8.43 1.87 -2.11
C THR A 137 8.09 3.33 -1.81
N GLU A 138 6.91 3.77 -2.19
CA GLU A 138 6.39 5.13 -1.93
C GLU A 138 5.87 5.23 -0.49
N LEU A 139 5.10 4.23 -0.07
CA LEU A 139 4.57 4.15 1.28
C LEU A 139 5.68 4.11 2.34
N ALA A 140 6.83 3.49 2.01
CA ALA A 140 8.02 3.49 2.86
C ALA A 140 8.62 4.89 3.09
N LYS A 141 8.32 5.84 2.20
CA LYS A 141 8.75 7.25 2.26
C LYS A 141 7.59 8.20 2.57
N ALA A 142 6.46 7.67 3.04
CA ALA A 142 5.28 8.44 3.40
C ALA A 142 5.09 8.47 4.91
N ALA A 143 4.66 9.63 5.43
CA ALA A 143 4.29 9.84 6.82
C ALA A 143 2.95 10.56 6.92
N PHE A 144 2.20 10.25 7.97
CA PHE A 144 0.96 10.93 8.31
C PHE A 144 1.03 11.41 9.75
N ILE A 145 0.82 12.69 9.94
CA ILE A 145 0.81 13.34 11.26
C ILE A 145 -0.64 13.77 11.56
N GLN A 146 -1.19 13.22 12.60
CA GLN A 146 -2.51 13.63 13.08
C GLN A 146 -2.33 14.63 14.22
N ILE A 147 -2.62 15.88 13.94
CA ILE A 147 -2.50 16.99 14.88
C ILE A 147 -3.64 16.94 15.91
N THR A 148 -3.31 17.26 17.13
CA THR A 148 -4.23 17.41 18.25
C THR A 148 -4.13 18.82 18.85
N ALA A 149 -5.11 19.23 19.67
CA ALA A 149 -5.07 20.53 20.35
C ALA A 149 -3.93 20.70 21.38
N LYS A 150 -3.17 19.62 21.64
CA LYS A 150 -2.01 19.67 22.55
C LYS A 150 -0.69 19.88 21.82
N ASP A 151 -0.70 19.68 20.51
CA ASP A 151 0.52 19.78 19.69
C ASP A 151 0.77 21.25 19.36
N THR A 152 2.03 21.62 19.37
CA THR A 152 2.50 22.96 19.00
C THR A 152 3.19 22.93 17.63
N LEU A 153 3.31 24.09 17.00
CA LEU A 153 4.07 24.24 15.74
C LEU A 153 5.54 23.77 15.92
N THR A 154 6.12 23.99 17.09
CA THR A 154 7.48 23.55 17.43
C THR A 154 7.58 22.02 17.42
N ASP A 155 6.58 21.31 17.94
CA ASP A 155 6.54 19.85 17.95
C ASP A 155 6.46 19.30 16.52
N VAL A 156 5.56 19.89 15.72
CA VAL A 156 5.39 19.50 14.32
C VAL A 156 6.67 19.72 13.52
N ASN A 157 7.31 20.89 13.67
CA ASN A 157 8.57 21.21 12.99
C ASN A 157 9.71 20.27 13.36
N ARG A 158 9.80 19.88 14.65
CA ARG A 158 10.77 18.88 15.11
C ARG A 158 10.55 17.56 14.40
N ASP A 159 9.31 17.08 14.34
CA ASP A 159 8.96 15.80 13.74
C ASP A 159 9.17 15.83 12.21
N LEU A 160 8.87 16.96 11.55
CA LEU A 160 9.16 17.16 10.13
C LEU A 160 10.67 17.05 9.83
N LYS A 161 11.53 17.66 10.66
CA LYS A 161 12.99 17.55 10.51
C LYS A 161 13.48 16.11 10.70
N ILE A 162 12.90 15.37 11.64
CA ILE A 162 13.21 13.94 11.82
C ILE A 162 12.83 13.16 10.55
N LEU A 163 11.63 13.37 10.02
CA LEU A 163 11.16 12.72 8.79
C LEU A 163 12.04 13.07 7.58
N GLU A 164 12.40 14.32 7.40
CA GLU A 164 13.31 14.78 6.35
C GLU A 164 14.68 14.09 6.44
N THR A 165 15.30 14.07 7.62
CA THR A 165 16.60 13.41 7.86
C THR A 165 16.55 11.91 7.54
N HIS A 166 15.40 11.26 7.73
CA HIS A 166 15.21 9.84 7.40
C HIS A 166 14.74 9.60 5.97
N GLY A 167 14.70 10.65 5.11
CA GLY A 167 14.42 10.55 3.69
C GLY A 167 12.94 10.34 3.34
N PHE A 168 12.04 10.76 4.21
CA PHE A 168 10.61 10.79 3.87
C PHE A 168 10.37 11.87 2.82
N ARG A 169 9.52 11.52 1.86
CA ARG A 169 9.22 12.39 0.71
C ARG A 169 7.78 12.91 0.71
N TYR A 170 6.87 12.15 1.27
CA TYR A 170 5.45 12.46 1.29
C TYR A 170 5.01 12.62 2.74
N VAL A 171 4.68 13.83 3.16
CA VAL A 171 4.19 14.09 4.50
C VAL A 171 2.79 14.68 4.43
N PHE A 172 1.88 14.06 5.16
CA PHE A 172 0.47 14.45 5.23
C PHE A 172 0.17 14.91 6.64
N LEU A 173 -0.32 16.14 6.77
CA LEU A 173 -0.77 16.72 8.03
C LEU A 173 -2.31 16.76 8.05
N ASP A 174 -2.93 16.27 9.10
CA ASP A 174 -4.38 16.31 9.29
C ASP A 174 -4.75 17.09 10.55
N GLU A 175 -5.89 17.79 10.51
CA GLU A 175 -6.44 18.61 11.60
C GLU A 175 -5.50 19.77 12.05
N VAL A 176 -4.69 20.33 11.13
CA VAL A 176 -3.69 21.40 11.41
C VAL A 176 -4.31 22.64 12.10
N THR A 177 -5.57 22.92 11.86
CA THR A 177 -6.29 24.04 12.46
C THR A 177 -6.61 23.88 13.96
N LEU A 178 -6.24 22.73 14.55
CA LEU A 178 -6.34 22.52 16.00
C LEU A 178 -5.20 23.18 16.79
N MET A 179 -4.09 23.51 16.13
CA MET A 179 -2.99 24.23 16.77
C MET A 179 -3.37 25.70 16.93
N GLU A 180 -3.15 26.26 18.13
CA GLU A 180 -3.44 27.66 18.42
C GLU A 180 -2.59 28.64 17.58
N ASP A 181 -1.32 28.26 17.34
CA ASP A 181 -0.32 29.02 16.61
C ASP A 181 -0.28 28.71 15.08
N PHE A 182 -1.25 27.95 14.56
CA PHE A 182 -1.27 27.53 13.15
C PHE A 182 -1.31 28.73 12.19
N ILE A 183 -2.10 29.76 12.49
CA ILE A 183 -2.27 30.94 11.61
C ILE A 183 -0.94 31.69 11.46
N GLU A 184 -0.18 31.85 12.55
CA GLU A 184 1.11 32.53 12.54
C GLU A 184 2.21 31.66 11.85
N GLY A 185 2.08 30.34 11.97
CA GLY A 185 3.01 29.38 11.42
C GLY A 185 2.71 28.94 9.99
N ALA A 186 1.57 29.31 9.42
CA ALA A 186 1.17 28.87 8.07
C ALA A 186 2.20 29.20 6.99
N ALA A 187 2.94 30.28 7.13
CA ALA A 187 4.04 30.69 6.24
C ALA A 187 5.24 29.72 6.25
N LEU A 188 5.37 28.86 7.26
CA LEU A 188 6.44 27.85 7.34
C LEU A 188 6.15 26.61 6.47
N PHE A 189 4.92 26.45 6.01
CA PHE A 189 4.49 25.33 5.17
C PHE A 189 4.29 25.73 3.69
N SER A 190 4.61 26.98 3.31
CA SER A 190 4.42 27.51 1.96
C SER A 190 5.69 27.53 1.12
#